data_308d4ea732e1751b9e37cab9dc18471a
#
_entry.id   308d4ea732e1751b9e37cab9dc18471a
#
_cell.length_a   1.000
_cell.length_b   1.000
_cell.length_c   1.000
_cell.angle_alpha   90.00
_cell.angle_beta   90.00
_cell.angle_gamma   90.00
#
_symmetry.space_group_name_H-M   'P 1'
#
loop_
_entity.id
_entity.type
_entity.pdbx_description
1 polymer ?
#
loop_
_entity_poly.entity_id
_entity_poly.type
_entity_poly.pdbx_seq_one_letter_code
_entity_poly.pdbx_strand_id
1 'polypeptide(L)'
;MNVVETKPWSSLAYQDVLRPPGGMRTGWAFLTTYSAELRGIAAALLALAGSERENSGGTAMQLASAVQQLRGRVHVAVQSGRLAPPNVRQKMAVLLDSFVYQVERDERQSSWHPKIALIRFDPLDYANPDSHWRFWIGSRNLTGSENLELGAVLEQTSGGGVEIEGLANSVTWLAAKAGLIPRHFKNEIHELAAVRWLVPDDWKEVAIRLHGHSSNVKLPKVPDGVNELVVVSPFLDKTTLSELSNWTGNDKRNLVSMRPRNRLRQSRRHSNRSRRKPSQPRVA
;
A
#
# COMPACT_ATOMS: atom_id res chain seq x y z
N MET A 1 -14.57 4.43 -25.42
CA MET A 1 -13.86 4.27 -24.16
C MET A 1 -14.89 4.55 -23.06
N ASN A 2 -15.38 3.51 -22.38
CA ASN A 2 -16.40 3.70 -21.34
C ASN A 2 -15.68 4.24 -20.10
N VAL A 3 -15.88 5.52 -19.83
CA VAL A 3 -15.52 6.14 -18.55
C VAL A 3 -16.38 5.43 -17.49
N VAL A 4 -15.77 4.64 -16.64
CA VAL A 4 -16.42 4.12 -15.45
C VAL A 4 -16.66 5.34 -14.56
N GLU A 5 -17.91 5.82 -14.51
CA GLU A 5 -18.37 6.76 -13.50
C GLU A 5 -18.13 6.13 -12.12
N THR A 6 -16.99 6.37 -11.55
CA THR A 6 -16.72 5.97 -10.17
C THR A 6 -17.48 6.92 -9.27
N LYS A 7 -18.60 6.45 -8.71
CA LYS A 7 -19.19 7.12 -7.54
C LYS A 7 -18.07 7.32 -6.52
N PRO A 8 -17.98 8.48 -5.86
CA PRO A 8 -16.85 8.82 -4.96
C PRO A 8 -16.58 7.77 -3.86
N TRP A 9 -17.54 6.87 -3.61
CA TRP A 9 -17.44 5.77 -2.64
C TRP A 9 -17.95 4.48 -3.25
N SER A 10 -17.18 3.86 -4.14
CA SER A 10 -17.45 2.51 -4.64
C SER A 10 -16.61 1.48 -3.89
N SER A 11 -17.18 0.30 -3.60
CA SER A 11 -16.37 -0.81 -3.13
C SER A 11 -15.59 -1.39 -4.31
N LEU A 12 -14.28 -1.23 -4.32
CA LEU A 12 -13.38 -1.76 -5.32
C LEU A 12 -12.48 -2.80 -4.66
N ALA A 13 -12.40 -4.00 -5.23
CA ALA A 13 -11.44 -4.97 -4.74
C ALA A 13 -10.02 -4.55 -5.16
N TYR A 14 -9.08 -4.55 -4.22
CA TYR A 14 -7.69 -4.16 -4.47
C TYR A 14 -7.07 -4.91 -5.66
N GLN A 15 -7.41 -6.17 -5.86
CA GLN A 15 -6.95 -6.96 -6.99
C GLN A 15 -7.42 -6.40 -8.35
N ASP A 16 -8.62 -5.80 -8.40
CA ASP A 16 -9.13 -5.20 -9.64
C ASP A 16 -8.35 -3.93 -9.99
N VAL A 17 -7.88 -3.20 -8.95
CA VAL A 17 -6.97 -2.06 -9.14
C VAL A 17 -5.65 -2.49 -9.78
N LEU A 18 -5.13 -3.66 -9.43
CA LEU A 18 -3.86 -4.16 -9.96
C LEU A 18 -3.98 -4.73 -11.39
N ARG A 19 -5.18 -5.03 -11.84
CA ARG A 19 -5.42 -5.71 -13.11
C ARG A 19 -5.21 -4.80 -14.32
N PRO A 20 -4.47 -5.24 -15.35
CA PRO A 20 -4.34 -4.48 -16.59
C PRO A 20 -5.71 -4.20 -17.22
N PRO A 21 -5.92 -3.02 -17.80
CA PRO A 21 -7.07 -2.74 -18.66
C PRO A 21 -7.09 -3.67 -19.87
N GLY A 22 -8.27 -3.84 -20.50
CA GLY A 22 -8.39 -4.64 -21.71
C GLY A 22 -7.44 -4.16 -22.83
N GLY A 23 -6.75 -5.09 -23.48
CA GLY A 23 -5.75 -4.77 -24.53
C GLY A 23 -4.38 -4.31 -24.00
N MET A 24 -4.16 -4.38 -22.68
CA MET A 24 -2.89 -3.97 -22.05
C MET A 24 -2.28 -5.10 -21.21
N ARG A 25 -1.02 -4.95 -20.90
CA ARG A 25 -0.25 -5.80 -19.97
C ARG A 25 0.50 -4.94 -18.97
N THR A 26 0.88 -5.49 -17.84
CA THR A 26 1.78 -4.81 -16.92
C THR A 26 3.17 -4.65 -17.53
N GLY A 27 3.58 -3.41 -17.77
CA GLY A 27 4.91 -3.03 -18.23
C GLY A 27 5.87 -2.86 -17.06
N TRP A 28 5.43 -2.19 -16.01
CA TRP A 28 6.18 -1.98 -14.79
C TRP A 28 5.23 -1.76 -13.61
N ALA A 29 5.62 -2.19 -12.40
CA ALA A 29 4.86 -1.91 -11.20
C ALA A 29 5.76 -1.82 -9.95
N PHE A 30 5.44 -0.87 -9.07
CA PHE A 30 6.07 -0.72 -7.77
C PHE A 30 4.99 -0.68 -6.69
N LEU A 31 5.01 -1.68 -5.83
CA LEU A 31 4.10 -1.82 -4.71
C LEU A 31 4.86 -1.65 -3.40
N THR A 32 4.25 -0.95 -2.44
CA THR A 32 4.80 -0.85 -1.09
C THR A 32 3.79 -1.31 -0.07
N THR A 33 4.26 -1.91 0.99
CA THR A 33 3.43 -2.40 2.09
C THR A 33 4.22 -2.44 3.40
N TYR A 34 3.54 -2.28 4.53
CA TYR A 34 4.16 -2.48 5.83
C TYR A 34 4.34 -3.97 6.13
N SER A 35 3.30 -4.77 5.91
CA SER A 35 3.33 -6.21 6.13
C SER A 35 2.78 -6.96 4.91
N ALA A 36 3.29 -8.15 4.68
CA ALA A 36 2.86 -9.00 3.59
C ALA A 36 2.75 -10.46 4.01
N GLU A 37 1.90 -11.19 3.32
CA GLU A 37 1.83 -12.64 3.30
C GLU A 37 2.15 -13.14 1.89
N LEU A 38 2.76 -14.30 1.77
CA LEU A 38 3.06 -14.88 0.45
C LEU A 38 1.80 -15.02 -0.42
N ARG A 39 0.65 -15.33 0.19
CA ARG A 39 -0.64 -15.38 -0.53
C ARG A 39 -1.05 -14.02 -1.08
N GLY A 40 -0.84 -12.95 -0.30
CA GLY A 40 -1.13 -11.59 -0.72
C GLY A 40 -0.25 -11.15 -1.90
N ILE A 41 1.05 -11.47 -1.84
CA ILE A 41 1.99 -11.21 -2.94
C ILE A 41 1.60 -12.02 -4.18
N ALA A 42 1.34 -13.31 -4.04
CA ALA A 42 0.93 -14.17 -5.15
C ALA A 42 -0.37 -13.67 -5.81
N ALA A 43 -1.36 -13.28 -5.01
CA ALA A 43 -2.61 -12.72 -5.51
C ALA A 43 -2.38 -11.40 -6.27
N ALA A 44 -1.48 -10.53 -5.79
CA ALA A 44 -1.10 -9.31 -6.48
C ALA A 44 -0.41 -9.61 -7.83
N LEU A 45 0.52 -10.57 -7.88
CA LEU A 45 1.18 -10.97 -9.12
C LEU A 45 0.20 -11.58 -10.12
N LEU A 46 -0.73 -12.44 -9.68
CA LEU A 46 -1.77 -12.99 -10.56
C LEU A 46 -2.66 -11.88 -11.13
N ALA A 47 -3.05 -10.91 -10.31
CA ALA A 47 -3.84 -9.78 -10.77
C ALA A 47 -3.07 -8.92 -11.80
N LEU A 48 -1.80 -8.59 -11.52
CA LEU A 48 -0.92 -7.84 -12.42
C LEU A 48 -0.66 -8.59 -13.74
N ALA A 49 -0.64 -9.93 -13.71
CA ALA A 49 -0.52 -10.75 -14.93
C ALA A 49 -1.82 -10.83 -15.74
N GLY A 50 -2.92 -10.23 -15.26
CA GLY A 50 -4.21 -10.29 -15.93
C GLY A 50 -4.93 -11.63 -15.79
N SER A 51 -4.49 -12.51 -14.89
CA SER A 51 -5.14 -13.80 -14.66
C SER A 51 -6.59 -13.62 -14.23
N GLU A 52 -7.51 -14.35 -14.86
CA GLU A 52 -8.94 -14.28 -14.54
C GLU A 52 -9.24 -14.83 -13.15
N ARG A 53 -10.36 -14.36 -12.56
CA ARG A 53 -10.83 -14.77 -11.23
C ARG A 53 -11.39 -16.19 -11.15
N GLU A 54 -11.19 -17.03 -12.14
CA GLU A 54 -11.75 -18.36 -12.11
C GLU A 54 -11.26 -19.15 -10.88
N ASN A 55 -12.19 -19.30 -9.95
CA ASN A 55 -12.11 -20.15 -8.75
C ASN A 55 -10.90 -19.96 -7.82
N SER A 56 -11.06 -19.08 -6.87
CA SER A 56 -10.48 -19.06 -5.50
C SER A 56 -9.07 -19.64 -5.27
N GLY A 57 -8.09 -19.32 -6.10
CA GLY A 57 -6.71 -19.70 -5.84
C GLY A 57 -6.02 -20.22 -7.09
N GLY A 58 -5.44 -19.34 -7.87
CA GLY A 58 -4.76 -19.67 -9.11
C GLY A 58 -3.89 -20.92 -9.00
N THR A 59 -3.91 -21.75 -10.03
CA THR A 59 -3.11 -22.97 -10.07
C THR A 59 -1.62 -22.64 -9.96
N ALA A 60 -0.81 -23.59 -9.51
CA ALA A 60 0.65 -23.44 -9.48
C ALA A 60 1.22 -23.04 -10.85
N MET A 61 0.60 -23.50 -11.93
CA MET A 61 0.99 -23.19 -13.30
C MET A 61 0.69 -21.72 -13.65
N GLN A 62 -0.48 -21.22 -13.27
CA GLN A 62 -0.83 -19.79 -13.47
C GLN A 62 0.13 -18.87 -12.71
N LEU A 63 0.46 -19.21 -11.48
CA LEU A 63 1.45 -18.44 -10.71
C LEU A 63 2.85 -18.51 -11.34
N ALA A 64 3.29 -19.67 -11.82
CA ALA A 64 4.57 -19.79 -12.52
C ALA A 64 4.60 -18.96 -13.81
N SER A 65 3.52 -18.95 -14.58
CA SER A 65 3.38 -18.11 -15.78
C SER A 65 3.41 -16.62 -15.42
N ALA A 66 2.67 -16.20 -14.38
CA ALA A 66 2.67 -14.82 -13.90
C ALA A 66 4.07 -14.38 -13.44
N VAL A 67 4.78 -15.22 -12.68
CA VAL A 67 6.15 -14.99 -12.26
C VAL A 67 7.08 -14.79 -13.45
N GLN A 68 6.99 -15.65 -14.47
CA GLN A 68 7.81 -15.53 -15.67
C GLN A 68 7.51 -14.23 -16.43
N GLN A 69 6.23 -13.89 -16.60
CA GLN A 69 5.80 -12.69 -17.31
C GLN A 69 6.25 -11.39 -16.61
N LEU A 70 6.19 -11.36 -15.27
CA LEU A 70 6.39 -10.15 -14.46
C LEU A 70 7.80 -9.98 -13.92
N ARG A 71 8.68 -10.97 -14.09
CA ARG A 71 10.05 -10.92 -13.60
C ARG A 71 10.79 -9.69 -14.13
N GLY A 72 11.41 -8.93 -13.21
CA GLY A 72 12.14 -7.70 -13.51
C GLY A 72 11.24 -6.48 -13.80
N ARG A 73 9.93 -6.66 -13.81
CA ARG A 73 8.96 -5.60 -14.05
C ARG A 73 8.18 -5.18 -12.81
N VAL A 74 8.04 -6.10 -11.85
CA VAL A 74 7.27 -5.87 -10.63
C VAL A 74 8.19 -5.90 -9.43
N HIS A 75 8.03 -4.91 -8.56
CA HIS A 75 8.84 -4.71 -7.36
C HIS A 75 7.92 -4.49 -6.17
N VAL A 76 8.07 -5.28 -5.11
CA VAL A 76 7.27 -5.21 -3.88
C VAL A 76 8.19 -4.87 -2.71
N ALA A 77 8.08 -3.66 -2.18
CA ALA A 77 8.84 -3.24 -1.01
C ALA A 77 8.04 -3.47 0.28
N VAL A 78 8.60 -4.25 1.19
CA VAL A 78 7.98 -4.59 2.48
C VAL A 78 8.95 -4.29 3.62
N GLN A 79 8.46 -3.91 4.80
CA GLN A 79 9.33 -3.73 5.95
C GLN A 79 9.99 -5.05 6.34
N SER A 80 11.30 -5.02 6.61
CA SER A 80 12.06 -6.17 7.08
C SER A 80 11.44 -6.76 8.34
N GLY A 81 11.35 -8.09 8.41
CA GLY A 81 10.70 -8.80 9.51
C GLY A 81 9.16 -8.75 9.51
N ARG A 82 8.53 -8.14 8.49
CA ARG A 82 7.06 -8.05 8.37
C ARG A 82 6.48 -8.89 7.22
N LEU A 83 7.30 -9.70 6.60
CA LEU A 83 6.85 -10.77 5.72
C LEU A 83 6.51 -11.99 6.58
N ALA A 84 5.23 -12.39 6.59
CA ALA A 84 4.81 -13.57 7.34
C ALA A 84 5.45 -14.83 6.76
N PRO A 85 6.04 -15.68 7.61
CA PRO A 85 6.63 -16.92 7.14
C PRO A 85 5.57 -17.80 6.47
N PRO A 86 5.93 -18.56 5.44
CA PRO A 86 5.00 -19.48 4.80
C PRO A 86 4.54 -20.55 5.79
N ASN A 87 3.23 -20.71 5.93
CA ASN A 87 2.67 -21.87 6.61
C ASN A 87 3.01 -23.11 5.77
N VAL A 88 4.01 -23.87 6.22
CA VAL A 88 4.41 -25.19 5.73
C VAL A 88 4.65 -25.31 4.21
N ARG A 89 5.92 -25.59 3.82
CA ARG A 89 6.35 -26.23 2.56
C ARG A 89 5.82 -25.64 1.24
N GLN A 90 5.60 -24.36 1.15
CA GLN A 90 5.27 -23.76 -0.14
C GLN A 90 6.55 -23.65 -0.99
N LYS A 91 6.86 -24.68 -1.78
CA LYS A 91 7.96 -24.69 -2.75
C LYS A 91 7.93 -23.47 -3.71
N MET A 92 6.75 -22.88 -3.87
CA MET A 92 6.53 -21.67 -4.68
C MET A 92 7.03 -20.37 -4.01
N ALA A 93 7.32 -20.39 -2.70
CA ALA A 93 7.82 -19.18 -2.00
C ALA A 93 9.10 -18.63 -2.63
N VAL A 94 10.01 -19.51 -3.04
CA VAL A 94 11.27 -19.15 -3.69
C VAL A 94 11.07 -18.36 -4.98
N LEU A 95 9.98 -18.60 -5.71
CA LEU A 95 9.66 -17.86 -6.93
C LEU A 95 9.29 -16.40 -6.67
N LEU A 96 8.80 -16.11 -5.46
CA LEU A 96 8.36 -14.77 -5.07
C LEU A 96 9.52 -13.89 -4.56
N ASP A 97 10.63 -14.48 -4.14
CA ASP A 97 11.79 -13.73 -3.61
C ASP A 97 12.33 -12.70 -4.60
N SER A 98 12.27 -13.01 -5.90
CA SER A 98 12.76 -12.10 -6.95
C SER A 98 11.94 -10.81 -7.09
N PHE A 99 10.77 -10.74 -6.47
CA PHE A 99 9.89 -9.57 -6.47
C PHE A 99 9.97 -8.76 -5.18
N VAL A 100 10.50 -9.34 -4.09
CA VAL A 100 10.38 -8.78 -2.74
C VAL A 100 11.67 -8.09 -2.32
N TYR A 101 11.55 -6.85 -1.94
CA TYR A 101 12.61 -6.01 -1.41
C TYR A 101 12.31 -5.68 0.05
N GLN A 102 13.13 -6.15 0.97
CA GLN A 102 12.95 -5.88 2.38
C GLN A 102 13.63 -4.56 2.77
N VAL A 103 12.84 -3.64 3.32
CA VAL A 103 13.31 -2.33 3.75
C VAL A 103 13.61 -2.36 5.24
N GLU A 104 14.86 -2.23 5.59
CA GLU A 104 15.28 -2.17 7.00
C GLU A 104 14.92 -0.85 7.63
N ARG A 105 14.30 -0.91 8.82
CA ARG A 105 13.97 0.22 9.67
C ARG A 105 14.08 -0.18 11.14
N ASP A 106 14.62 0.73 11.94
CA ASP A 106 14.50 0.62 13.40
C ASP A 106 13.10 1.03 13.82
N GLU A 107 12.24 0.05 14.13
CA GLU A 107 10.84 0.30 14.51
C GLU A 107 10.69 1.12 15.80
N ARG A 108 11.75 1.30 16.57
CA ARG A 108 11.74 2.19 17.74
C ARG A 108 11.73 3.67 17.34
N GLN A 109 12.23 3.97 16.13
CA GLN A 109 12.35 5.33 15.62
C GLN A 109 11.37 5.61 14.48
N SER A 110 11.18 4.67 13.60
CA SER A 110 10.34 4.82 12.40
C SER A 110 9.90 3.47 11.84
N SER A 111 8.84 3.47 11.04
CA SER A 111 8.41 2.28 10.30
C SER A 111 8.33 2.57 8.80
N TRP A 112 8.53 1.52 7.99
CA TRP A 112 8.22 1.54 6.58
C TRP A 112 6.72 1.27 6.42
N HIS A 113 5.93 2.34 6.28
CA HIS A 113 4.48 2.20 6.33
C HIS A 113 3.71 2.73 5.11
N PRO A 114 4.37 3.10 3.97
CA PRO A 114 3.63 3.48 2.78
C PRO A 114 2.90 2.27 2.20
N LYS A 115 1.71 2.49 1.69
CA LYS A 115 0.89 1.50 0.99
C LYS A 115 0.42 2.12 -0.30
N ILE A 116 1.22 1.91 -1.34
CA ILE A 116 0.91 2.37 -2.68
C ILE A 116 1.06 1.22 -3.68
N ALA A 117 0.39 1.37 -4.81
CA ALA A 117 0.66 0.63 -6.03
C ALA A 117 0.73 1.62 -7.18
N LEU A 118 1.89 1.75 -7.76
CA LEU A 118 2.10 2.52 -8.98
C LEU A 118 2.35 1.54 -10.11
N ILE A 119 1.55 1.60 -11.15
CA ILE A 119 1.53 0.61 -12.22
C ILE A 119 1.53 1.33 -13.56
N ARG A 120 2.43 0.90 -14.43
CA ARG A 120 2.47 1.26 -15.84
C ARG A 120 2.01 0.06 -16.65
N PHE A 121 1.02 0.27 -17.48
CA PHE A 121 0.52 -0.71 -18.43
C PHE A 121 1.01 -0.38 -19.83
N ASP A 122 1.49 -1.39 -20.54
CA ASP A 122 1.88 -1.30 -21.93
C ASP A 122 0.78 -1.88 -22.83
N PRO A 123 0.50 -1.30 -23.98
CA PRO A 123 -0.43 -1.90 -24.93
C PRO A 123 0.10 -3.24 -25.45
N LEU A 124 -0.82 -4.16 -25.72
CA LEU A 124 -0.51 -5.40 -26.42
C LEU A 124 -0.32 -5.19 -27.92
N ASP A 125 -0.97 -4.16 -28.46
CA ASP A 125 -0.86 -3.77 -29.86
C ASP A 125 0.27 -2.73 -30.02
N TYR A 126 1.27 -3.08 -30.79
CA TYR A 126 2.40 -2.19 -31.09
C TYR A 126 2.02 -0.99 -32.01
N ALA A 127 0.85 -1.04 -32.65
CA ALA A 127 0.35 0.08 -33.46
C ALA A 127 -0.11 1.27 -32.59
N ASN A 128 -0.42 1.03 -31.32
CA ASN A 128 -0.77 2.05 -30.35
C ASN A 128 0.23 2.04 -29.19
N PRO A 129 1.32 2.80 -29.24
CA PRO A 129 2.42 2.73 -28.26
C PRO A 129 2.12 3.40 -26.92
N ASP A 130 0.92 3.99 -26.73
CA ASP A 130 0.63 4.77 -25.55
C ASP A 130 0.50 3.89 -24.30
N SER A 131 1.39 4.10 -23.35
CA SER A 131 1.29 3.49 -22.02
C SER A 131 0.18 4.13 -21.20
N HIS A 132 -0.28 3.42 -20.18
CA HIS A 132 -1.30 3.91 -19.25
C HIS A 132 -0.84 3.71 -17.81
N TRP A 133 -0.93 4.78 -17.01
CA TRP A 133 -0.53 4.75 -15.61
C TRP A 133 -1.73 4.69 -14.69
N ARG A 134 -1.59 3.89 -13.64
CA ARG A 134 -2.52 3.82 -12.51
C ARG A 134 -1.76 3.98 -11.22
N PHE A 135 -2.28 4.81 -10.34
CA PHE A 135 -1.76 5.01 -9.01
C PHE A 135 -2.83 4.71 -7.97
N TRP A 136 -2.53 3.83 -7.04
CA TRP A 136 -3.34 3.56 -5.86
C TRP A 136 -2.56 3.92 -4.61
N ILE A 137 -3.25 4.55 -3.64
CA ILE A 137 -2.76 4.83 -2.31
C ILE A 137 -3.85 4.50 -1.29
N GLY A 138 -3.50 3.85 -0.17
CA GLY A 138 -4.52 3.48 0.82
C GLY A 138 -3.97 2.86 2.08
N SER A 139 -4.87 2.21 2.83
CA SER A 139 -4.55 1.58 4.11
C SER A 139 -4.22 0.09 4.01
N ARG A 140 -4.46 -0.56 2.87
CA ARG A 140 -4.37 -2.01 2.69
C ARG A 140 -2.93 -2.50 2.65
N ASN A 141 -2.64 -3.52 3.47
CA ASN A 141 -1.43 -4.33 3.36
C ASN A 141 -1.63 -5.50 2.37
N LEU A 142 -0.53 -6.09 1.91
CA LEU A 142 -0.55 -7.32 1.07
C LEU A 142 -0.76 -8.58 1.94
N THR A 143 -1.87 -8.60 2.65
CA THR A 143 -2.27 -9.69 3.54
C THR A 143 -3.66 -10.20 3.18
N GLY A 144 -4.02 -11.39 3.67
CA GLY A 144 -5.36 -11.96 3.53
C GLY A 144 -6.43 -11.33 4.44
N SER A 145 -6.18 -10.17 5.04
CA SER A 145 -7.12 -9.49 5.92
C SER A 145 -8.40 -9.09 5.19
N GLU A 146 -9.55 -9.34 5.82
CA GLU A 146 -10.89 -8.94 5.35
C GLU A 146 -11.36 -7.61 5.97
N ASN A 147 -10.44 -6.82 6.51
CA ASN A 147 -10.78 -5.53 7.10
C ASN A 147 -11.30 -4.54 6.03
N LEU A 148 -12.17 -3.65 6.45
CA LEU A 148 -12.51 -2.49 5.63
C LEU A 148 -11.28 -1.61 5.48
N GLU A 149 -10.91 -1.32 4.24
CA GLU A 149 -9.75 -0.53 3.89
C GLU A 149 -10.20 0.70 3.09
N LEU A 150 -9.48 1.79 3.28
CA LEU A 150 -9.68 3.00 2.49
C LEU A 150 -8.55 3.13 1.47
N GLY A 151 -8.90 3.62 0.28
CA GLY A 151 -7.92 3.88 -0.76
C GLY A 151 -8.47 4.81 -1.83
N ALA A 152 -7.56 5.45 -2.54
CA ALA A 152 -7.86 6.23 -3.73
C ALA A 152 -7.16 5.59 -4.94
N VAL A 153 -7.83 5.59 -6.07
CA VAL A 153 -7.31 5.16 -7.36
C VAL A 153 -7.32 6.35 -8.29
N LEU A 154 -6.18 6.63 -8.89
CA LEU A 154 -6.04 7.67 -9.90
C LEU A 154 -5.56 7.02 -11.19
N GLU A 155 -6.20 7.41 -12.29
CA GLU A 155 -5.88 6.93 -13.64
C GLU A 155 -5.23 8.04 -14.44
N GLN A 156 -4.28 7.70 -15.29
CA GLN A 156 -3.77 8.63 -16.27
C GLN A 156 -4.89 9.10 -17.20
N THR A 157 -4.83 10.37 -17.57
CA THR A 157 -5.73 10.94 -18.60
C THR A 157 -4.94 11.68 -19.66
N SER A 158 -5.44 11.66 -20.90
CA SER A 158 -4.90 12.43 -22.01
C SER A 158 -5.47 13.85 -22.08
N GLY A 159 -6.48 14.17 -21.29
CA GLY A 159 -7.14 15.48 -21.34
C GLY A 159 -7.51 16.00 -19.95
N GLY A 160 -7.12 17.22 -19.63
CA GLY A 160 -7.65 17.98 -18.49
C GLY A 160 -7.25 17.51 -17.10
N GLY A 161 -6.34 16.56 -16.94
CA GLY A 161 -5.92 16.06 -15.63
C GLY A 161 -4.99 17.00 -14.86
N VAL A 162 -4.77 16.69 -13.58
CA VAL A 162 -3.85 17.42 -12.70
C VAL A 162 -2.50 16.68 -12.59
N GLU A 163 -1.46 17.44 -12.28
CA GLU A 163 -0.20 16.88 -11.82
C GLU A 163 -0.29 16.53 -10.33
N ILE A 164 0.32 15.42 -9.94
CA ILE A 164 0.47 15.11 -8.51
C ILE A 164 1.83 15.60 -8.05
N GLU A 165 1.84 16.74 -7.34
CA GLU A 165 3.07 17.31 -6.80
C GLU A 165 3.81 16.29 -5.92
N GLY A 166 5.09 16.11 -6.20
CA GLY A 166 5.99 15.26 -5.41
C GLY A 166 5.86 13.76 -5.63
N LEU A 167 4.97 13.27 -6.53
CA LEU A 167 4.80 11.83 -6.75
C LEU A 167 6.09 11.18 -7.27
N ALA A 168 6.67 11.69 -8.36
CA ALA A 168 7.87 11.12 -8.96
C ALA A 168 9.06 11.13 -7.97
N ASN A 169 9.24 12.22 -7.23
CA ASN A 169 10.28 12.32 -6.19
C ASN A 169 10.05 11.33 -5.04
N SER A 170 8.79 11.19 -4.61
CA SER A 170 8.40 10.26 -3.56
C SER A 170 8.65 8.82 -3.96
N VAL A 171 8.27 8.44 -5.18
CA VAL A 171 8.50 7.08 -5.71
C VAL A 171 9.99 6.81 -5.87
N THR A 172 10.77 7.77 -6.38
CA THR A 172 12.23 7.66 -6.48
C THR A 172 12.86 7.38 -5.12
N TRP A 173 12.46 8.15 -4.10
CA TRP A 173 12.98 7.97 -2.76
C TRP A 173 12.57 6.60 -2.16
N LEU A 174 11.32 6.19 -2.33
CA LEU A 174 10.83 4.89 -1.86
C LEU A 174 11.56 3.73 -2.54
N ALA A 175 11.76 3.80 -3.86
CA ALA A 175 12.47 2.79 -4.63
C ALA A 175 13.94 2.70 -4.19
N ALA A 176 14.62 3.83 -4.01
CA ALA A 176 15.99 3.87 -3.51
C ALA A 176 16.11 3.27 -2.09
N LYS A 177 15.15 3.56 -1.19
CA LYS A 177 15.10 2.96 0.16
C LYS A 177 14.82 1.47 0.14
N ALA A 178 14.13 0.97 -0.86
CA ALA A 178 13.93 -0.45 -1.09
C ALA A 178 15.14 -1.14 -1.74
N GLY A 179 16.19 -0.39 -2.07
CA GLY A 179 17.40 -0.94 -2.73
C GLY A 179 17.22 -1.20 -4.23
N LEU A 180 16.18 -0.63 -4.85
CA LEU A 180 16.04 -0.71 -6.31
C LEU A 180 17.14 0.14 -6.96
N ILE A 181 17.79 -0.45 -7.97
CA ILE A 181 18.86 0.24 -8.71
C ILE A 181 18.21 1.18 -9.74
N PRO A 182 18.65 2.44 -9.88
CA PRO A 182 18.05 3.42 -10.79
C PRO A 182 17.84 2.92 -12.23
N ARG A 183 18.73 2.06 -12.73
CA ARG A 183 18.58 1.48 -14.08
C ARG A 183 17.29 0.67 -14.28
N HIS A 184 16.64 0.23 -13.20
CA HIS A 184 15.42 -0.59 -13.26
C HIS A 184 14.14 0.25 -13.34
N PHE A 185 14.22 1.57 -13.13
CA PHE A 185 13.02 2.42 -13.09
C PHE A 185 13.26 3.88 -13.55
N LYS A 186 14.44 4.19 -14.09
CA LYS A 186 14.77 5.58 -14.50
C LYS A 186 13.85 6.11 -15.59
N ASN A 187 13.54 5.29 -16.58
CA ASN A 187 12.67 5.68 -17.68
C ASN A 187 11.24 5.87 -17.19
N GLU A 188 10.77 4.96 -16.35
CA GLU A 188 9.44 4.99 -15.73
C GLU A 188 9.25 6.24 -14.88
N ILE A 189 10.25 6.65 -14.10
CA ILE A 189 10.19 7.87 -13.29
C ILE A 189 10.18 9.13 -14.17
N HIS A 190 10.95 9.13 -15.26
CA HIS A 190 10.95 10.26 -16.18
C HIS A 190 9.58 10.41 -16.87
N GLU A 191 9.00 9.32 -17.32
CA GLU A 191 7.65 9.28 -17.89
C GLU A 191 6.59 9.72 -16.86
N LEU A 192 6.66 9.17 -15.64
CA LEU A 192 5.75 9.48 -14.54
C LEU A 192 5.67 10.98 -14.22
N ALA A 193 6.77 11.70 -14.35
CA ALA A 193 6.80 13.13 -14.06
C ALA A 193 5.92 13.95 -15.02
N ALA A 194 5.64 13.42 -16.22
CA ALA A 194 4.79 14.06 -17.21
C ALA A 194 3.33 13.59 -17.19
N VAL A 195 3.00 12.59 -16.35
CA VAL A 195 1.65 12.01 -16.28
C VAL A 195 0.65 13.02 -15.72
N ARG A 196 -0.49 13.14 -16.41
CA ARG A 196 -1.67 13.85 -15.92
C ARG A 196 -2.68 12.86 -15.37
N TRP A 197 -3.24 13.17 -14.22
CA TRP A 197 -4.09 12.28 -13.46
C TRP A 197 -5.52 12.74 -13.43
N LEU A 198 -6.44 11.83 -13.71
CA LEU A 198 -7.85 12.05 -13.49
C LEU A 198 -8.13 12.01 -11.97
N VAL A 199 -8.65 13.10 -11.45
CA VAL A 199 -9.04 13.24 -10.04
C VAL A 199 -10.53 13.54 -9.96
N PRO A 200 -11.18 13.30 -8.80
CA PRO A 200 -12.57 13.73 -8.59
C PRO A 200 -12.74 15.23 -8.85
N ASP A 201 -13.90 15.63 -9.36
CA ASP A 201 -14.20 17.01 -9.80
C ASP A 201 -14.01 18.05 -8.68
N ASP A 202 -14.21 17.64 -7.42
CA ASP A 202 -14.04 18.52 -6.25
C ASP A 202 -12.58 18.74 -5.86
N TRP A 203 -11.64 18.00 -6.46
CA TRP A 203 -10.21 18.06 -6.12
C TRP A 203 -9.50 19.02 -7.06
N LYS A 204 -8.97 20.11 -6.51
CA LYS A 204 -8.24 21.12 -7.28
C LYS A 204 -6.74 20.86 -7.34
N GLU A 205 -6.21 20.32 -6.25
CA GLU A 205 -4.78 20.05 -6.08
C GLU A 205 -4.58 18.70 -5.39
N VAL A 206 -3.59 17.95 -5.85
CA VAL A 206 -3.15 16.71 -5.23
C VAL A 206 -1.64 16.76 -5.03
N ALA A 207 -1.19 16.54 -3.81
CA ALA A 207 0.23 16.47 -3.48
C ALA A 207 0.52 15.25 -2.62
N ILE A 208 1.67 14.61 -2.86
CA ILE A 208 2.16 13.52 -2.04
C ILE A 208 3.34 13.99 -1.22
N ARG A 209 3.25 13.77 0.08
CA ARG A 209 4.30 14.07 1.03
C ARG A 209 4.66 12.83 1.82
N LEU A 210 5.94 12.46 1.77
CA LEU A 210 6.46 11.33 2.53
C LEU A 210 7.00 11.78 3.89
N HIS A 211 6.48 11.16 4.93
CA HIS A 211 7.05 11.28 6.26
C HIS A 211 8.38 10.51 6.33
N GLY A 212 9.43 11.16 6.86
CA GLY A 212 10.76 10.57 6.99
C GLY A 212 11.72 10.84 5.83
N HIS A 213 11.28 11.61 4.81
CA HIS A 213 12.18 12.13 3.77
C HIS A 213 12.96 13.36 4.23
N SER A 214 12.39 14.17 5.11
CA SER A 214 13.05 15.26 5.79
C SER A 214 12.91 15.12 7.31
N SER A 215 13.90 15.59 8.08
CA SER A 215 13.95 15.52 9.54
C SER A 215 12.84 16.33 10.24
N ASN A 216 12.10 17.16 9.52
CA ASN A 216 11.05 18.03 10.04
C ASN A 216 9.69 17.64 9.42
N VAL A 217 9.16 16.50 9.83
CA VAL A 217 7.79 16.13 9.47
C VAL A 217 6.84 16.96 10.31
N LYS A 218 6.37 18.04 9.74
CA LYS A 218 5.24 18.79 10.28
C LYS A 218 3.97 18.25 9.68
N LEU A 219 2.88 18.28 10.45
CA LEU A 219 1.55 18.14 9.89
C LEU A 219 1.38 19.12 8.71
N PRO A 220 0.56 18.80 7.70
CA PRO A 220 0.30 19.72 6.61
C PRO A 220 -0.15 21.08 7.16
N LYS A 221 0.04 22.15 6.38
CA LYS A 221 -0.51 23.45 6.77
C LYS A 221 -2.01 23.32 6.99
N VAL A 222 -2.49 23.93 8.05
CA VAL A 222 -3.92 24.03 8.32
C VAL A 222 -4.59 24.71 7.14
N PRO A 223 -5.59 24.11 6.49
CA PRO A 223 -6.38 24.82 5.49
C PRO A 223 -7.11 26.01 6.15
N ASP A 224 -7.29 27.09 5.41
CA ASP A 224 -8.06 28.21 5.89
C ASP A 224 -9.53 27.82 6.07
N GLY A 225 -10.15 28.30 7.15
CA GLY A 225 -11.59 28.14 7.38
C GLY A 225 -12.05 26.74 7.79
N VAL A 226 -11.20 25.94 8.44
CA VAL A 226 -11.60 24.63 8.97
C VAL A 226 -12.65 24.80 10.07
N ASN A 227 -13.88 24.39 9.78
CA ASN A 227 -14.99 24.40 10.74
C ASN A 227 -15.12 23.07 11.48
N GLU A 228 -14.79 21.98 10.81
CA GLU A 228 -14.88 20.63 11.33
C GLU A 228 -13.62 19.82 10.95
N LEU A 229 -13.10 19.08 11.91
CA LEU A 229 -11.96 18.17 11.71
C LEU A 229 -12.33 16.77 12.20
N VAL A 230 -12.35 15.82 11.29
CA VAL A 230 -12.54 14.40 11.60
C VAL A 230 -11.21 13.67 11.48
N VAL A 231 -10.78 13.03 12.57
CA VAL A 231 -9.55 12.25 12.62
C VAL A 231 -9.89 10.79 12.86
N VAL A 232 -9.49 9.94 11.91
CA VAL A 232 -9.63 8.48 12.02
C VAL A 232 -8.24 7.88 12.05
N SER A 233 -7.82 7.39 13.21
CA SER A 233 -6.51 6.75 13.36
C SER A 233 -6.56 5.67 14.43
N PRO A 234 -5.93 4.50 14.21
CA PRO A 234 -5.76 3.47 15.22
C PRO A 234 -4.74 3.87 16.30
N PHE A 235 -3.90 4.86 16.01
CA PHE A 235 -2.85 5.36 16.89
C PHE A 235 -2.92 6.88 16.95
N LEU A 236 -3.10 7.42 18.14
CA LEU A 236 -3.10 8.85 18.40
C LEU A 236 -2.22 9.11 19.62
N ASP A 237 -1.23 9.95 19.48
CA ASP A 237 -0.43 10.46 20.59
C ASP A 237 -0.94 11.84 21.04
N LYS A 238 -0.56 12.21 22.27
CA LYS A 238 -1.01 13.46 22.89
C LYS A 238 -0.53 14.70 22.14
N THR A 239 0.68 14.66 21.60
CA THR A 239 1.29 15.79 20.88
C THR A 239 0.54 16.05 19.58
N THR A 240 0.32 15.00 18.77
CA THR A 240 -0.45 15.10 17.52
C THR A 240 -1.87 15.58 17.77
N LEU A 241 -2.53 15.08 18.82
CA LEU A 241 -3.87 15.56 19.20
C LEU A 241 -3.88 17.03 19.56
N SER A 242 -2.87 17.50 20.30
CA SER A 242 -2.72 18.91 20.66
C SER A 242 -2.50 19.79 19.43
N GLU A 243 -1.65 19.36 18.49
CA GLU A 243 -1.42 20.09 17.24
C GLU A 243 -2.68 20.15 16.39
N LEU A 244 -3.36 19.01 16.20
CA LEU A 244 -4.61 18.94 15.43
C LEU A 244 -5.74 19.77 16.06
N SER A 245 -5.76 19.88 17.40
CA SER A 245 -6.76 20.71 18.08
C SER A 245 -6.64 22.20 17.75
N ASN A 246 -5.50 22.65 17.26
CA ASN A 246 -5.29 24.04 16.84
C ASN A 246 -5.73 24.32 15.40
N TRP A 247 -6.13 23.29 14.64
CA TRP A 247 -6.55 23.43 13.24
C TRP A 247 -7.94 24.06 13.09
N THR A 248 -8.82 23.81 14.04
CA THR A 248 -10.12 24.48 14.10
C THR A 248 -9.99 25.72 14.95
N GLY A 249 -10.45 26.88 14.49
CA GLY A 249 -10.46 28.14 15.23
C GLY A 249 -11.13 28.02 16.61
N ASN A 250 -11.28 29.10 17.35
CA ASN A 250 -11.77 29.08 18.74
C ASN A 250 -13.24 28.66 18.90
N ASP A 251 -13.99 28.50 17.80
CA ASP A 251 -15.40 28.13 17.84
C ASP A 251 -15.61 26.65 17.55
N LYS A 252 -16.19 25.98 18.52
CA LYS A 252 -16.77 24.63 18.60
C LYS A 252 -16.16 23.53 17.69
N ARG A 253 -15.47 22.63 18.34
CA ARG A 253 -14.71 21.54 17.75
C ARG A 253 -15.35 20.20 18.03
N ASN A 254 -15.64 19.43 16.99
CA ASN A 254 -15.95 18.02 17.14
C ASN A 254 -14.76 17.19 16.67
N LEU A 255 -13.93 16.74 17.61
CA LEU A 255 -12.89 15.77 17.34
C LEU A 255 -13.47 14.37 17.53
N VAL A 256 -13.65 13.62 16.44
CA VAL A 256 -14.09 12.22 16.51
C VAL A 256 -12.89 11.31 16.37
N SER A 257 -12.56 10.58 17.45
CA SER A 257 -11.51 9.58 17.45
C SER A 257 -12.13 8.18 17.50
N MET A 258 -11.87 7.34 16.52
CA MET A 258 -12.26 5.93 16.53
C MET A 258 -11.06 5.05 16.91
N ARG A 259 -11.15 4.35 18.06
CA ARG A 259 -10.22 3.28 18.42
C ARG A 259 -10.87 1.92 18.15
N PRO A 260 -10.21 0.99 17.48
CA PRO A 260 -10.70 -0.39 17.44
C PRO A 260 -10.65 -0.99 18.85
N ARG A 261 -11.80 -1.46 19.34
CA ARG A 261 -11.99 -1.98 20.73
C ARG A 261 -11.24 -3.27 21.07
N ASN A 262 -10.52 -3.90 20.15
CA ASN A 262 -10.13 -5.32 20.29
C ASN A 262 -8.71 -5.61 20.79
N ARG A 263 -7.88 -4.65 21.20
CA ARG A 263 -6.51 -4.97 21.69
C ARG A 263 -6.32 -5.02 23.22
N LEU A 264 -7.34 -4.74 24.04
CA LEU A 264 -7.19 -4.75 25.49
C LEU A 264 -7.44 -6.11 26.18
N ARG A 265 -7.81 -7.16 25.43
CA ARG A 265 -8.06 -8.51 26.03
C ARG A 265 -6.92 -9.51 25.93
N GLN A 266 -5.85 -9.26 25.17
CA GLN A 266 -4.76 -10.24 25.01
C GLN A 266 -3.58 -10.06 25.98
N SER A 267 -3.41 -8.90 26.61
CA SER A 267 -2.27 -8.69 27.52
C SER A 267 -2.50 -9.20 28.97
N ARG A 268 -3.71 -9.64 29.33
CA ARG A 268 -4.00 -10.14 30.70
C ARG A 268 -4.01 -11.68 30.87
N ARG A 269 -3.74 -12.45 29.82
CA ARG A 269 -3.75 -13.93 29.91
C ARG A 269 -2.36 -14.59 30.04
N HIS A 270 -1.26 -13.86 30.07
CA HIS A 270 0.09 -14.44 30.19
C HIS A 270 0.79 -14.25 31.54
N SER A 271 0.15 -13.63 32.53
CA SER A 271 0.81 -13.44 33.86
C SER A 271 0.39 -14.41 34.97
N ASN A 272 -0.42 -15.46 34.71
CA ASN A 272 -0.89 -16.37 35.75
C ASN A 272 -0.55 -17.86 35.51
N ARG A 273 0.61 -18.14 34.90
CA ARG A 273 1.13 -19.52 34.81
C ARG A 273 2.58 -19.62 35.27
N SER A 274 2.87 -19.21 36.49
CA SER A 274 4.11 -19.61 37.16
C SER A 274 3.97 -19.48 38.67
N ARG A 275 3.33 -20.44 39.30
CA ARG A 275 3.52 -20.83 40.71
C ARG A 275 2.67 -22.07 40.98
N ARG A 276 3.14 -23.25 40.52
CA ARG A 276 2.87 -24.51 41.23
C ARG A 276 4.22 -25.12 41.59
N LYS A 277 4.51 -25.11 42.88
CA LYS A 277 5.63 -25.86 43.51
C LYS A 277 5.41 -27.37 43.30
N PRO A 278 6.46 -28.14 43.04
CA PRO A 278 6.36 -29.58 43.03
C PRO A 278 6.24 -30.11 44.48
N SER A 279 5.27 -30.98 44.72
CA SER A 279 5.12 -31.76 45.92
C SER A 279 6.18 -32.86 45.92
N GLN A 280 6.91 -33.00 47.07
CA GLN A 280 7.88 -34.06 47.34
C GLN A 280 7.20 -35.43 47.44
N PRO A 281 7.87 -36.53 47.02
CA PRO A 281 7.40 -37.89 47.26
C PRO A 281 7.66 -38.30 48.70
N ARG A 282 6.67 -38.88 49.36
CA ARG A 282 6.83 -39.61 50.62
C ARG A 282 7.33 -41.00 50.30
N VAL A 283 8.44 -41.37 50.99
CA VAL A 283 8.94 -42.75 51.14
C VAL A 283 8.11 -43.45 52.17
N ALA A 284 7.66 -44.64 51.87
CA ALA A 284 7.49 -45.78 52.71
C ALA A 284 7.57 -47.02 51.86
#